data_ebcc5b8b0f9f6edcd4267da90b02ed69
#
_entry.id   ebcc5b8b0f9f6edcd4267da90b02ed69
#
_cell.length_a   1.000
_cell.length_b   1.000
_cell.length_c   1.000
_cell.angle_alpha   90.00
_cell.angle_beta   90.00
_cell.angle_gamma   90.00
#
_symmetry.space_group_name_H-M   'P 1'
#
loop_
_entity.id
_entity.type
_entity.pdbx_description
1 polymer ?
#
loop_
_entity_poly.entity_id
_entity_poly.type
_entity_poly.pdbx_seq_one_letter_code
_entity_poly.pdbx_strand_id
1 'polypeptide(L)'
;MSQDNGAHVEDGATTDASLASRAKNPKKSGPKWWLISLIAVIVAVAVFIGVTLAFGGKKDDKSASSSNQYADTVTIGLKLAPTNLDIRNTAGSALDQILIGNVYEGIVARDSKNQVAPAIASSWETSKDGLTYTFHLNKNMTFFNGDKLDAEDVAWSINELIAKGYHDADALAAVSKVEAKDADTAVITLKTPNSNLLWTLTGRAGLVFDKDAKYDLKTQAVGSGPYTVAKFVENSSITLKANEKYWGKNKAKTPTVVVKYLADDNAAVNALKSGDVQVLAPITENLAEPFKSDSAKYTVKAGNGTDKFVLGFNNASGSKLADKRIRQAIRYAINHKELIASRGGADKALGGPLP
;
A
#
# COMPACT_ATOMS: atom_id res chain seq x y z
N MET A 1 27.65 23.33 -67.85
CA MET A 1 27.49 22.01 -68.49
C MET A 1 26.29 21.38 -67.77
N SER A 2 25.05 21.59 -68.24
CA SER A 2 24.39 20.78 -69.30
C SER A 2 23.99 19.42 -68.74
N GLN A 3 22.79 18.92 -68.63
CA GLN A 3 21.46 19.10 -69.27
C GLN A 3 20.53 18.22 -68.43
N ASP A 4 19.38 18.56 -68.01
CA ASP A 4 18.10 18.78 -68.70
C ASP A 4 17.36 17.47 -69.13
N ASN A 5 16.05 17.55 -68.96
CA ASN A 5 14.92 16.73 -69.47
C ASN A 5 14.31 15.79 -68.43
N GLY A 6 13.03 15.83 -68.12
CA GLY A 6 11.90 16.49 -68.79
C GLY A 6 10.70 15.57 -68.74
N ALA A 7 9.67 16.07 -68.14
CA ALA A 7 8.21 15.89 -68.34
C ALA A 7 7.65 14.58 -68.92
N HIS A 8 6.58 14.03 -68.34
CA HIS A 8 5.22 14.19 -68.87
C HIS A 8 4.10 13.73 -67.91
N VAL A 9 3.12 14.56 -67.88
CA VAL A 9 1.78 14.40 -67.30
C VAL A 9 1.00 13.36 -68.14
N GLU A 10 0.11 12.56 -67.57
CA GLU A 10 -1.24 12.40 -68.10
C GLU A 10 -2.22 11.90 -67.01
N ASP A 11 -3.38 12.53 -67.07
CA ASP A 11 -4.64 12.34 -66.38
C ASP A 11 -5.26 10.96 -66.59
N GLY A 12 -6.09 10.55 -65.66
CA GLY A 12 -7.03 9.45 -65.87
C GLY A 12 -7.89 9.17 -64.66
N ALA A 13 -8.95 9.97 -64.52
CA ALA A 13 -10.07 9.66 -63.61
C ALA A 13 -10.79 8.37 -64.07
N THR A 14 -11.23 7.54 -63.17
CA THR A 14 -12.62 7.03 -63.06
C THR A 14 -12.78 6.03 -61.87
N THR A 15 -13.70 6.37 -61.00
CA THR A 15 -14.82 5.60 -60.43
C THR A 15 -14.59 4.20 -59.85
N ASP A 16 -14.96 4.10 -58.63
CA ASP A 16 -16.01 3.28 -58.06
C ASP A 16 -15.67 2.02 -57.25
N ALA A 17 -16.33 2.00 -56.13
CA ALA A 17 -16.93 0.87 -55.43
C ALA A 17 -16.10 -0.09 -54.60
N SER A 18 -16.36 0.07 -53.30
CA SER A 18 -16.61 -1.00 -52.34
C SER A 18 -15.62 -2.17 -52.27
N LEU A 19 -14.94 -2.21 -51.16
CA LEU A 19 -14.72 -3.48 -50.43
C LEU A 19 -14.37 -3.14 -48.96
N ALA A 20 -15.39 -3.21 -48.14
CA ALA A 20 -15.23 -3.29 -46.69
C ALA A 20 -14.52 -4.59 -46.35
N SER A 21 -13.21 -4.56 -46.09
CA SER A 21 -12.51 -5.67 -45.49
C SER A 21 -12.43 -5.41 -43.97
N ARG A 22 -13.15 -6.23 -43.28
CA ARG A 22 -13.19 -6.45 -41.84
C ARG A 22 -11.78 -6.64 -41.28
N ALA A 23 -11.14 -5.59 -40.81
CA ALA A 23 -9.96 -5.72 -39.95
C ALA A 23 -10.42 -6.11 -38.55
N LYS A 24 -10.22 -7.35 -38.14
CA LYS A 24 -10.31 -7.81 -36.77
C LYS A 24 -9.22 -7.09 -35.95
N ASN A 25 -9.63 -6.15 -35.13
CA ASN A 25 -8.78 -5.57 -34.09
C ASN A 25 -8.43 -6.67 -33.07
N PRO A 26 -7.16 -6.96 -32.83
CA PRO A 26 -6.78 -7.72 -31.65
C PRO A 26 -6.98 -6.83 -30.43
N LYS A 27 -7.81 -7.27 -29.49
CA LYS A 27 -7.96 -6.66 -28.17
C LYS A 27 -6.61 -6.68 -27.47
N LYS A 28 -5.86 -5.60 -27.52
CA LYS A 28 -4.76 -5.33 -26.60
C LYS A 28 -5.39 -4.94 -25.26
N SER A 29 -5.41 -5.88 -24.32
CA SER A 29 -5.64 -5.57 -22.92
C SER A 29 -4.45 -4.76 -22.40
N GLY A 30 -4.63 -3.46 -22.25
CA GLY A 30 -3.68 -2.60 -21.58
C GLY A 30 -3.57 -2.99 -20.09
N PRO A 31 -2.43 -2.72 -19.44
CA PRO A 31 -2.25 -3.06 -18.04
C PRO A 31 -3.25 -2.27 -17.18
N LYS A 32 -4.06 -3.00 -16.43
CA LYS A 32 -5.05 -2.45 -15.52
C LYS A 32 -4.37 -1.97 -14.24
N TRP A 33 -3.95 -0.74 -14.18
CA TRP A 33 -3.22 -0.11 -13.06
C TRP A 33 -4.11 0.40 -11.91
N TRP A 34 -5.32 -0.09 -11.74
CA TRP A 34 -6.36 0.56 -10.92
C TRP A 34 -6.68 -0.14 -9.58
N LEU A 35 -5.82 -1.00 -9.03
CA LEU A 35 -6.14 -1.84 -7.88
C LEU A 35 -5.27 -1.61 -6.63
N ILE A 36 -4.79 -0.42 -6.38
CA ILE A 36 -3.79 -0.21 -5.32
C ILE A 36 -4.30 0.74 -4.24
N SER A 37 -5.24 0.36 -3.38
CA SER A 37 -5.41 1.08 -2.11
C SER A 37 -6.50 0.58 -1.19
N LEU A 38 -6.40 -0.61 -0.72
CA LEU A 38 -7.39 -1.02 0.29
C LEU A 38 -6.76 -1.77 1.49
N ILE A 39 -5.44 -1.74 1.66
CA ILE A 39 -4.78 -2.80 2.40
C ILE A 39 -4.21 -2.39 3.76
N ALA A 40 -3.95 -1.13 4.03
CA ALA A 40 -3.58 -0.70 5.39
C ALA A 40 -4.68 -1.02 6.45
N VAL A 41 -5.92 -1.26 5.96
CA VAL A 41 -7.08 -1.61 6.83
C VAL A 41 -7.18 -3.12 7.08
N ILE A 42 -6.62 -3.98 6.21
CA ILE A 42 -6.93 -5.42 6.25
C ILE A 42 -6.10 -6.17 7.27
N VAL A 43 -4.87 -5.81 7.49
CA VAL A 43 -4.08 -6.48 8.52
C VAL A 43 -4.52 -6.06 9.92
N ALA A 44 -4.97 -4.80 10.10
CA ALA A 44 -5.64 -4.37 11.34
C ALA A 44 -6.99 -5.10 11.55
N VAL A 45 -7.68 -5.52 10.48
CA VAL A 45 -8.96 -6.26 10.56
C VAL A 45 -8.75 -7.74 10.84
N ALA A 46 -7.67 -8.38 10.38
CA ALA A 46 -7.32 -9.75 10.78
C ALA A 46 -7.03 -9.86 12.29
N VAL A 47 -6.60 -8.76 12.91
CA VAL A 47 -6.45 -8.64 14.37
C VAL A 47 -7.79 -8.47 15.10
N PHE A 48 -8.87 -8.03 14.40
CA PHE A 48 -10.17 -7.72 15.01
C PHE A 48 -11.30 -8.70 14.68
N ILE A 49 -11.18 -9.56 13.67
CA ILE A 49 -12.22 -10.54 13.35
C ILE A 49 -11.95 -11.81 14.16
N GLY A 50 -12.61 -11.94 15.30
CA GLY A 50 -12.85 -13.23 15.90
C GLY A 50 -13.75 -14.02 14.96
N VAL A 51 -13.18 -14.85 14.10
CA VAL A 51 -13.94 -15.79 13.29
C VAL A 51 -14.34 -16.94 14.22
N THR A 52 -15.55 -16.88 14.72
CA THR A 52 -16.21 -18.06 15.31
C THR A 52 -16.60 -19.01 14.16
N LEU A 53 -15.64 -19.79 13.68
CA LEU A 53 -15.96 -20.93 12.81
C LEU A 53 -16.30 -22.11 13.71
N ALA A 54 -17.60 -22.36 13.85
CA ALA A 54 -18.11 -23.62 14.37
C ALA A 54 -17.87 -24.70 13.31
N PHE A 55 -16.74 -25.41 13.40
CA PHE A 55 -16.57 -26.68 12.71
C PHE A 55 -17.11 -27.79 13.59
N GLY A 56 -18.25 -28.34 13.21
CA GLY A 56 -18.75 -29.61 13.79
C GLY A 56 -17.81 -30.75 13.42
N GLY A 57 -17.15 -31.36 14.40
CA GLY A 57 -16.33 -32.56 14.25
C GLY A 57 -15.94 -33.13 15.60
N LYS A 58 -16.51 -34.27 15.91
CA LYS A 58 -16.22 -35.29 16.95
C LYS A 58 -15.38 -34.92 18.17
N LYS A 59 -16.02 -35.12 19.32
CA LYS A 59 -15.39 -35.19 20.64
C LYS A 59 -14.37 -36.34 20.70
N ASP A 60 -13.15 -36.00 21.08
CA ASP A 60 -12.30 -36.88 21.89
C ASP A 60 -11.70 -36.05 23.02
N ASP A 61 -11.91 -36.55 24.24
CA ASP A 61 -11.47 -35.96 25.50
C ASP A 61 -9.95 -35.92 25.60
N LYS A 62 -9.36 -34.81 25.98
CA LYS A 62 -8.49 -34.58 27.15
C LYS A 62 -7.61 -33.34 27.04
N SER A 63 -7.53 -32.66 28.18
CA SER A 63 -6.64 -31.58 28.64
C SER A 63 -7.05 -30.15 28.25
N ALA A 64 -7.42 -29.43 29.31
CA ALA A 64 -7.65 -27.98 29.34
C ALA A 64 -6.36 -27.24 29.02
N SER A 65 -6.16 -26.90 27.76
CA SER A 65 -5.33 -25.82 27.33
C SER A 65 -6.27 -24.66 27.00
N SER A 66 -5.97 -23.46 27.44
CA SER A 66 -6.72 -22.25 27.15
C SER A 66 -6.97 -22.19 25.64
N SER A 67 -8.21 -22.44 25.21
CA SER A 67 -8.58 -22.41 23.81
C SER A 67 -8.31 -21.01 23.27
N ASN A 68 -7.30 -20.90 22.42
CA ASN A 68 -7.03 -19.67 21.69
C ASN A 68 -8.32 -19.33 20.90
N GLN A 69 -8.94 -18.21 21.19
CA GLN A 69 -10.16 -17.73 20.54
C GLN A 69 -9.94 -17.42 19.05
N TYR A 70 -8.69 -17.41 18.60
CA TYR A 70 -8.27 -17.05 17.26
C TYR A 70 -7.68 -18.27 16.54
N ALA A 71 -7.82 -18.28 15.21
CA ALA A 71 -7.20 -19.32 14.39
C ALA A 71 -5.67 -19.30 14.50
N ASP A 72 -5.05 -20.46 14.56
CA ASP A 72 -3.58 -20.59 14.62
C ASP A 72 -2.89 -20.11 13.33
N THR A 73 -3.59 -20.25 12.20
CA THR A 73 -3.12 -19.79 10.90
C THR A 73 -4.24 -19.12 10.13
N VAL A 74 -3.95 -17.96 9.54
CA VAL A 74 -4.83 -17.27 8.59
C VAL A 74 -4.05 -17.08 7.29
N THR A 75 -4.67 -17.47 6.18
CA THR A 75 -4.12 -17.24 4.83
C THR A 75 -4.86 -16.08 4.16
N ILE A 76 -4.11 -15.11 3.67
CA ILE A 76 -4.60 -13.90 3.00
C ILE A 76 -4.18 -13.96 1.53
N GLY A 77 -5.14 -13.84 0.62
CA GLY A 77 -4.88 -13.66 -0.81
C GLY A 77 -4.70 -12.20 -1.14
N LEU A 78 -3.54 -11.83 -1.68
CA LEU A 78 -3.25 -10.48 -2.20
C LEU A 78 -2.92 -10.55 -3.69
N LYS A 79 -3.13 -9.44 -4.40
CA LYS A 79 -2.89 -9.38 -5.84
C LYS A 79 -1.45 -9.05 -6.21
N LEU A 80 -0.81 -8.16 -5.46
CA LEU A 80 0.52 -7.63 -5.76
C LEU A 80 1.57 -8.37 -4.95
N ALA A 81 2.50 -9.00 -5.66
CA ALA A 81 3.64 -9.69 -5.08
C ALA A 81 4.87 -8.79 -5.05
N PRO A 82 5.63 -8.74 -3.95
CA PRO A 82 6.93 -8.11 -3.94
C PRO A 82 7.99 -9.04 -4.54
N THR A 83 8.99 -8.45 -5.17
CA THR A 83 10.14 -9.18 -5.73
C THR A 83 11.25 -9.41 -4.72
N ASN A 84 11.26 -8.68 -3.63
CA ASN A 84 12.19 -8.78 -2.50
C ASN A 84 11.59 -8.09 -1.28
N LEU A 85 12.29 -8.08 -0.13
CA LEU A 85 11.83 -7.48 1.12
C LEU A 85 12.42 -6.08 1.41
N ASP A 86 13.27 -5.55 0.54
CA ASP A 86 13.89 -4.23 0.74
C ASP A 86 12.90 -3.09 0.51
N ILE A 87 12.16 -2.75 1.55
CA ILE A 87 11.15 -1.68 1.53
C ILE A 87 11.77 -0.28 1.32
N ARG A 88 13.08 -0.11 1.54
CA ARG A 88 13.76 1.18 1.35
C ARG A 88 14.07 1.47 -0.11
N ASN A 89 14.36 0.43 -0.91
CA ASN A 89 14.76 0.56 -2.31
C ASN A 89 13.73 0.05 -3.32
N THR A 90 12.74 -0.72 -2.88
CA THR A 90 11.76 -1.33 -3.78
C THR A 90 10.49 -0.51 -3.81
N ALA A 91 10.16 0.05 -4.97
CA ALA A 91 8.93 0.80 -5.17
C ALA A 91 7.66 -0.09 -5.13
N GLY A 92 6.54 0.54 -4.85
CA GLY A 92 5.22 -0.09 -4.93
C GLY A 92 4.65 -0.54 -3.60
N SER A 93 3.33 -0.67 -3.56
CA SER A 93 2.54 -0.93 -2.35
C SER A 93 2.58 -2.40 -1.89
N ALA A 94 3.17 -3.30 -2.69
CA ALA A 94 3.24 -4.72 -2.34
C ALA A 94 3.95 -4.97 -0.99
N LEU A 95 5.05 -4.23 -0.73
CA LEU A 95 5.77 -4.31 0.54
C LEU A 95 5.06 -3.54 1.65
N ASP A 96 4.50 -2.37 1.35
CA ASP A 96 3.82 -1.54 2.35
C ASP A 96 2.71 -2.30 3.05
N GLN A 97 1.94 -3.06 2.26
CA GLN A 97 0.81 -3.84 2.75
C GLN A 97 1.19 -4.89 3.79
N ILE A 98 2.39 -5.43 3.69
CA ILE A 98 2.84 -6.53 4.52
C ILE A 98 3.77 -6.06 5.63
N LEU A 99 4.66 -5.13 5.34
CA LEU A 99 5.75 -4.80 6.26
C LEU A 99 5.42 -3.63 7.18
N ILE A 100 4.68 -2.59 6.69
CA ILE A 100 4.38 -1.42 7.52
C ILE A 100 3.37 -1.76 8.61
N GLY A 101 3.73 -1.50 9.86
CA GLY A 101 2.90 -1.77 11.05
C GLY A 101 2.80 -3.24 11.45
N ASN A 102 3.31 -4.16 10.63
CA ASN A 102 3.34 -5.59 10.95
C ASN A 102 4.75 -6.04 11.34
N VAL A 103 5.75 -5.67 10.55
CA VAL A 103 7.15 -6.04 10.74
C VAL A 103 7.98 -4.82 11.11
N TYR A 104 7.86 -3.75 10.36
CA TYR A 104 8.48 -2.46 10.67
C TYR A 104 7.43 -1.50 11.22
N GLU A 105 7.77 -0.83 12.30
CA GLU A 105 6.95 0.25 12.85
C GLU A 105 7.54 1.61 12.49
N GLY A 106 6.68 2.58 12.30
CA GLY A 106 7.07 3.98 12.10
C GLY A 106 7.19 4.73 13.42
N ILE A 107 7.83 5.89 13.37
CA ILE A 107 7.85 6.81 14.51
C ILE A 107 6.43 7.18 14.93
N VAL A 108 5.53 7.35 13.95
CA VAL A 108 4.08 7.48 14.11
C VAL A 108 3.38 6.54 13.13
N ALA A 109 2.11 6.23 13.38
CA ALA A 109 1.30 5.35 12.55
C ALA A 109 0.04 6.06 12.02
N ARG A 110 -0.74 5.35 11.21
CA ARG A 110 -2.11 5.71 10.83
C ARG A 110 -3.10 4.82 11.55
N ASP A 111 -4.14 5.42 12.09
CA ASP A 111 -5.26 4.69 12.65
C ASP A 111 -6.27 4.27 11.56
N SER A 112 -7.32 3.54 11.95
CA SER A 112 -8.39 3.09 11.06
C SER A 112 -9.24 4.21 10.46
N LYS A 113 -9.11 5.45 10.97
CA LYS A 113 -9.75 6.65 10.45
C LYS A 113 -8.83 7.48 9.58
N ASN A 114 -7.65 6.94 9.26
CA ASN A 114 -6.64 7.61 8.47
C ASN A 114 -6.03 8.85 9.18
N GLN A 115 -6.04 8.87 10.51
CA GLN A 115 -5.44 9.94 11.33
C GLN A 115 -4.06 9.50 11.81
N VAL A 116 -3.18 10.48 12.04
CA VAL A 116 -1.88 10.23 12.66
C VAL A 116 -2.10 9.75 14.10
N ALA A 117 -1.47 8.66 14.46
CA ALA A 117 -1.58 7.99 15.75
C ALA A 117 -0.20 7.65 16.33
N PRO A 118 -0.08 7.53 17.67
CA PRO A 118 1.12 7.04 18.32
C PRO A 118 1.55 5.65 17.82
N ALA A 119 2.88 5.45 17.73
CA ALA A 119 3.51 4.16 17.44
C ALA A 119 4.81 4.03 18.26
N ILE A 120 6.00 4.08 17.66
CA ILE A 120 7.27 4.14 18.38
C ILE A 120 7.28 5.38 19.29
N ALA A 121 6.84 6.54 18.77
CA ALA A 121 6.57 7.70 19.60
C ALA A 121 5.21 7.55 20.32
N SER A 122 5.20 7.73 21.62
CA SER A 122 3.99 7.77 22.46
C SER A 122 3.27 9.11 22.35
N SER A 123 4.02 10.20 22.08
CA SER A 123 3.53 11.55 21.88
C SER A 123 4.56 12.40 21.13
N TRP A 124 4.14 13.57 20.68
CA TRP A 124 5.02 14.55 20.05
C TRP A 124 4.53 15.98 20.28
N GLU A 125 5.46 16.91 20.14
CA GLU A 125 5.21 18.34 20.23
C GLU A 125 5.75 19.04 18.98
N THR A 126 5.09 20.12 18.58
CA THR A 126 5.55 20.97 17.48
C THR A 126 5.78 22.38 18.01
N SER A 127 6.93 22.96 17.71
CA SER A 127 7.26 24.35 18.09
C SER A 127 6.29 25.34 17.43
N LYS A 128 6.13 26.52 18.03
CA LYS A 128 5.20 27.57 17.55
C LYS A 128 5.47 28.03 16.13
N ASP A 129 6.73 27.99 15.70
CA ASP A 129 7.16 28.35 14.33
C ASP A 129 7.00 27.18 13.34
N GLY A 130 6.60 26.00 13.81
CA GLY A 130 6.42 24.81 12.99
C GLY A 130 7.73 24.22 12.45
N LEU A 131 8.88 24.59 13.01
CA LEU A 131 10.19 24.15 12.53
C LEU A 131 10.78 22.98 13.31
N THR A 132 10.31 22.72 14.53
CA THR A 132 10.86 21.67 15.39
C THR A 132 9.76 20.72 15.84
N TYR A 133 9.98 19.44 15.65
CA TYR A 133 9.14 18.36 16.12
C TYR A 133 9.92 17.53 17.14
N THR A 134 9.42 17.44 18.35
CA THR A 134 10.00 16.62 19.43
C THR A 134 9.13 15.41 19.66
N PHE A 135 9.69 14.21 19.49
CA PHE A 135 8.99 12.94 19.66
C PHE A 135 9.45 12.28 20.96
N HIS A 136 8.49 11.95 21.82
CA HIS A 136 8.72 11.20 23.05
C HIS A 136 8.44 9.71 22.79
N LEU A 137 9.43 8.88 22.91
CA LEU A 137 9.36 7.47 22.57
C LEU A 137 8.76 6.63 23.70
N ASN A 138 8.22 5.48 23.37
CA ASN A 138 7.90 4.46 24.36
C ASN A 138 9.17 3.91 24.98
N LYS A 139 9.04 3.33 26.18
CA LYS A 139 10.18 2.75 26.91
C LYS A 139 10.27 1.24 26.69
N ASN A 140 11.48 0.68 26.85
CA ASN A 140 11.75 -0.75 26.79
C ASN A 140 11.34 -1.39 25.44
N MET A 141 11.47 -0.64 24.34
CA MET A 141 11.26 -1.17 23.01
C MET A 141 12.45 -2.00 22.57
N THR A 142 12.15 -3.03 21.78
CA THR A 142 13.17 -3.90 21.17
C THR A 142 12.81 -4.25 19.75
N PHE A 143 13.81 -4.45 18.94
CA PHE A 143 13.67 -5.14 17.67
C PHE A 143 13.48 -6.64 17.88
N PHE A 144 13.04 -7.32 16.84
CA PHE A 144 12.83 -8.77 16.86
C PHE A 144 14.10 -9.58 17.24
N ASN A 145 15.28 -9.13 16.82
CA ASN A 145 16.57 -9.75 17.15
C ASN A 145 16.96 -9.60 18.62
N GLY A 146 16.25 -8.76 19.37
CA GLY A 146 16.46 -8.48 20.78
C GLY A 146 17.26 -7.22 21.05
N ASP A 147 17.75 -6.53 20.03
CA ASP A 147 18.44 -5.27 20.17
C ASP A 147 17.49 -4.18 20.67
N LYS A 148 18.01 -3.25 21.44
CA LYS A 148 17.25 -2.12 21.98
C LYS A 148 16.86 -1.19 20.84
N LEU A 149 15.62 -0.70 20.88
CA LEU A 149 15.16 0.36 19.98
C LEU A 149 15.07 1.67 20.78
N ASP A 150 15.77 2.69 20.33
CA ASP A 150 15.78 4.01 20.97
C ASP A 150 15.82 5.17 19.95
N ALA A 151 16.03 6.39 20.45
CA ALA A 151 16.02 7.58 19.61
C ALA A 151 17.21 7.66 18.63
N GLU A 152 18.30 6.93 18.89
CA GLU A 152 19.41 6.87 17.92
C GLU A 152 19.00 6.10 16.66
N ASP A 153 18.22 5.00 16.81
CA ASP A 153 17.70 4.26 15.65
C ASP A 153 16.73 5.10 14.84
N VAL A 154 15.88 5.88 15.51
CA VAL A 154 14.97 6.84 14.84
C VAL A 154 15.77 7.86 14.05
N ALA A 155 16.75 8.49 14.69
CA ALA A 155 17.57 9.52 14.04
C ALA A 155 18.38 8.93 12.87
N TRP A 156 19.00 7.76 13.07
CA TRP A 156 19.75 7.07 12.03
C TRP A 156 18.87 6.70 10.85
N SER A 157 17.69 6.11 11.08
CA SER A 157 16.79 5.65 10.03
C SER A 157 16.37 6.76 9.08
N ILE A 158 15.99 7.94 9.63
CA ILE A 158 15.58 9.08 8.83
C ILE A 158 16.77 9.73 8.12
N ASN A 159 17.91 9.90 8.83
CA ASN A 159 19.12 10.46 8.23
C ASN A 159 19.67 9.58 7.11
N GLU A 160 19.68 8.25 7.30
CA GLU A 160 20.12 7.29 6.28
C GLU A 160 19.20 7.31 5.05
N LEU A 161 17.86 7.38 5.26
CA LEU A 161 16.90 7.52 4.18
C LEU A 161 17.18 8.75 3.33
N ILE A 162 17.42 9.91 3.97
CA ILE A 162 17.72 11.18 3.27
C ILE A 162 19.07 11.10 2.57
N ALA A 163 20.12 10.64 3.26
CA ALA A 163 21.48 10.60 2.75
C ALA A 163 21.66 9.67 1.56
N LYS A 164 20.95 8.53 1.55
CA LYS A 164 21.01 7.53 0.48
C LYS A 164 20.00 7.79 -0.65
N GLY A 165 19.05 8.70 -0.45
CA GLY A 165 18.00 8.95 -1.44
C GLY A 165 17.09 7.74 -1.63
N TYR A 166 16.77 7.01 -0.55
CA TYR A 166 15.83 5.90 -0.61
C TYR A 166 14.43 6.38 -0.97
N HIS A 167 13.51 5.46 -1.25
CA HIS A 167 12.14 5.81 -1.56
C HIS A 167 11.53 6.71 -0.50
N ASP A 168 10.83 7.75 -0.96
CA ASP A 168 10.20 8.81 -0.17
C ASP A 168 11.18 9.79 0.52
N ALA A 169 12.49 9.74 0.22
CA ALA A 169 13.46 10.73 0.72
C ALA A 169 13.08 12.17 0.33
N ASP A 170 12.55 12.36 -0.89
CA ASP A 170 12.10 13.67 -1.38
C ASP A 170 10.98 14.28 -0.54
N ALA A 171 10.13 13.44 0.09
CA ALA A 171 9.08 13.90 0.97
C ALA A 171 9.62 14.53 2.27
N LEU A 172 10.90 14.29 2.59
CA LEU A 172 11.63 14.85 3.72
C LEU A 172 12.60 15.99 3.34
N ALA A 173 12.50 16.56 2.14
CA ALA A 173 13.40 17.61 1.65
C ALA A 173 13.46 18.86 2.57
N ALA A 174 12.38 19.14 3.31
CA ALA A 174 12.33 20.20 4.31
C ALA A 174 13.14 19.90 5.59
N VAL A 175 13.54 18.65 5.83
CA VAL A 175 14.31 18.28 7.03
C VAL A 175 15.73 18.86 6.92
N SER A 176 16.18 19.51 7.98
CA SER A 176 17.55 20.00 8.11
C SER A 176 18.40 19.13 9.02
N LYS A 177 17.80 18.55 10.07
CA LYS A 177 18.49 17.77 11.08
C LYS A 177 17.55 16.79 11.74
N VAL A 178 18.04 15.58 12.02
CA VAL A 178 17.37 14.61 12.92
C VAL A 178 18.39 14.16 13.94
N GLU A 179 18.04 14.24 15.22
CA GLU A 179 18.95 13.88 16.31
C GLU A 179 18.23 13.17 17.46
N ALA A 180 18.94 12.29 18.13
CA ALA A 180 18.56 11.77 19.42
C ALA A 180 19.04 12.78 20.49
N LYS A 181 18.11 13.38 21.24
CA LYS A 181 18.43 14.26 22.34
C LYS A 181 18.85 13.44 23.58
N ASP A 182 18.18 12.35 23.77
CA ASP A 182 18.45 11.29 24.75
C ASP A 182 17.87 9.98 24.23
N ALA A 183 17.92 8.89 25.00
CA ALA A 183 17.46 7.58 24.56
C ALA A 183 15.96 7.52 24.21
N ASP A 184 15.14 8.37 24.84
CA ASP A 184 13.68 8.36 24.71
C ASP A 184 13.15 9.60 23.96
N THR A 185 14.03 10.46 23.40
CA THR A 185 13.63 11.72 22.76
C THR A 185 14.35 11.91 21.41
N ALA A 186 13.60 11.87 20.32
CA ALA A 186 14.06 12.21 18.99
C ALA A 186 13.55 13.58 18.55
N VAL A 187 14.39 14.37 17.88
CA VAL A 187 14.05 15.73 17.42
C VAL A 187 14.30 15.85 15.92
N ILE A 188 13.27 16.31 15.20
CA ILE A 188 13.36 16.65 13.78
C ILE A 188 13.27 18.16 13.63
N THR A 189 14.28 18.76 13.01
CA THR A 189 14.31 20.19 12.70
C THR A 189 14.15 20.40 11.18
N LEU A 190 13.30 21.35 10.80
CA LEU A 190 12.99 21.68 9.43
C LEU A 190 13.66 22.99 8.98
N LYS A 191 13.94 23.10 7.68
CA LYS A 191 14.38 24.36 7.00
C LYS A 191 13.20 25.31 6.81
N THR A 192 12.02 24.77 6.57
CA THR A 192 10.76 25.48 6.34
C THR A 192 9.62 24.70 6.98
N PRO A 193 8.57 25.37 7.51
CA PRO A 193 7.45 24.68 8.10
C PRO A 193 6.79 23.69 7.12
N ASN A 194 6.46 22.49 7.61
CA ASN A 194 5.78 21.46 6.82
C ASN A 194 4.67 20.81 7.64
N SER A 195 3.45 21.25 7.48
CA SER A 195 2.27 20.72 8.18
C SER A 195 1.96 19.25 7.83
N ASN A 196 2.53 18.75 6.73
CA ASN A 196 2.33 17.36 6.29
C ASN A 196 3.38 16.39 6.84
N LEU A 197 4.37 16.86 7.61
CA LEU A 197 5.47 16.02 8.09
C LEU A 197 4.97 14.78 8.85
N LEU A 198 4.09 14.96 9.81
CA LEU A 198 3.55 13.85 10.61
C LEU A 198 2.85 12.80 9.73
N TRP A 199 2.09 13.25 8.74
CA TRP A 199 1.45 12.36 7.78
C TRP A 199 2.49 11.59 6.95
N THR A 200 3.52 12.27 6.46
CA THR A 200 4.64 11.66 5.73
C THR A 200 5.31 10.56 6.56
N LEU A 201 5.53 10.82 7.84
CA LEU A 201 6.15 9.88 8.78
C LEU A 201 5.26 8.67 9.14
N THR A 202 3.99 8.65 8.76
CA THR A 202 3.15 7.44 8.92
C THR A 202 3.40 6.38 7.84
N GLY A 203 4.14 6.71 6.78
CA GLY A 203 4.54 5.83 5.69
C GLY A 203 5.99 5.37 5.80
N ARG A 204 6.58 5.01 4.66
CA ARG A 204 7.97 4.51 4.58
C ARG A 204 8.99 5.46 5.18
N ALA A 205 8.80 6.76 4.98
CA ALA A 205 9.73 7.80 5.42
C ALA A 205 9.91 7.86 6.94
N GLY A 206 8.96 7.32 7.69
CA GLY A 206 9.02 7.27 9.16
C GLY A 206 9.36 5.90 9.74
N LEU A 207 9.62 4.89 8.92
CA LEU A 207 9.98 3.56 9.42
C LEU A 207 11.32 3.58 10.15
N VAL A 208 11.36 2.84 11.27
CA VAL A 208 12.55 2.73 12.10
C VAL A 208 13.19 1.37 11.91
N PHE A 209 14.50 1.39 11.64
CA PHE A 209 15.34 0.24 11.41
C PHE A 209 16.44 0.18 12.48
N ASP A 210 16.85 -1.01 12.81
CA ASP A 210 17.99 -1.26 13.68
C ASP A 210 19.29 -0.84 12.97
N LYS A 211 19.97 0.18 13.51
CA LYS A 211 21.20 0.75 12.95
C LYS A 211 22.39 -0.21 13.01
N ASP A 212 22.36 -1.13 13.95
CA ASP A 212 23.46 -2.06 14.24
C ASP A 212 23.24 -3.44 13.59
N ALA A 213 22.03 -3.76 13.17
CA ALA A 213 21.71 -5.03 12.55
C ALA A 213 22.34 -5.19 11.16
N LYS A 214 22.96 -6.36 10.95
CA LYS A 214 23.55 -6.72 9.66
C LYS A 214 22.80 -7.88 9.05
N TYR A 215 21.98 -7.60 8.04
CA TYR A 215 21.20 -8.59 7.32
C TYR A 215 20.95 -8.16 5.87
N ASP A 216 20.66 -9.14 5.01
CA ASP A 216 20.27 -8.86 3.63
C ASP A 216 18.79 -8.44 3.58
N LEU A 217 18.55 -7.15 3.41
CA LEU A 217 17.23 -6.56 3.29
C LEU A 217 16.36 -7.15 2.18
N LYS A 218 16.96 -7.75 1.14
CA LYS A 218 16.19 -8.35 0.06
C LYS A 218 15.50 -9.64 0.47
N THR A 219 16.07 -10.35 1.45
CA THR A 219 15.60 -11.68 1.86
C THR A 219 15.17 -11.76 3.32
N GLN A 220 15.53 -10.76 4.13
CA GLN A 220 15.29 -10.72 5.57
C GLN A 220 14.67 -9.37 5.97
N ALA A 221 13.95 -9.37 7.10
CA ALA A 221 13.38 -8.17 7.69
C ALA A 221 13.54 -8.23 9.21
N VAL A 222 14.27 -7.28 9.78
CA VAL A 222 14.45 -7.12 11.23
C VAL A 222 13.77 -5.83 11.64
N GLY A 223 12.56 -5.95 12.17
CA GLY A 223 11.76 -4.82 12.63
C GLY A 223 11.35 -4.95 14.08
N SER A 224 10.57 -3.99 14.57
CA SER A 224 10.07 -3.92 15.94
C SER A 224 8.63 -4.38 16.08
N GLY A 225 7.98 -4.75 14.98
CA GLY A 225 6.55 -4.99 14.90
C GLY A 225 6.04 -6.29 15.55
N PRO A 226 4.71 -6.45 15.59
CA PRO A 226 4.06 -7.62 16.20
C PRO A 226 4.26 -8.94 15.44
N TYR A 227 4.78 -8.89 14.21
CA TYR A 227 5.12 -10.05 13.40
C TYR A 227 6.54 -9.98 12.88
N THR A 228 7.09 -11.15 12.56
CA THR A 228 8.38 -11.34 11.90
C THR A 228 8.20 -12.07 10.59
N VAL A 229 9.06 -11.85 9.59
CA VAL A 229 9.05 -12.63 8.35
C VAL A 229 9.77 -13.96 8.61
N ALA A 230 9.00 -15.05 8.66
CA ALA A 230 9.54 -16.40 8.85
C ALA A 230 9.97 -17.03 7.52
N LYS A 231 9.28 -16.70 6.42
CA LYS A 231 9.60 -17.22 5.09
C LYS A 231 9.14 -16.22 4.02
N PHE A 232 9.99 -16.02 3.03
CA PHE A 232 9.68 -15.29 1.81
C PHE A 232 9.95 -16.17 0.59
N VAL A 233 8.96 -16.27 -0.30
CA VAL A 233 9.09 -16.93 -1.61
C VAL A 233 8.66 -15.91 -2.64
N GLU A 234 9.62 -15.42 -3.41
CA GLU A 234 9.41 -14.39 -4.42
C GLU A 234 8.22 -14.73 -5.34
N ASN A 235 7.39 -13.72 -5.62
CA ASN A 235 6.18 -13.82 -6.45
C ASN A 235 5.15 -14.88 -6.00
N SER A 236 5.31 -15.50 -4.86
CA SER A 236 4.45 -16.59 -4.39
C SER A 236 3.83 -16.32 -3.03
N SER A 237 4.65 -16.17 -1.99
CA SER A 237 4.10 -16.05 -0.64
C SER A 237 5.06 -15.42 0.37
N ILE A 238 4.49 -14.86 1.42
CA ILE A 238 5.20 -14.47 2.65
C ILE A 238 4.51 -15.14 3.83
N THR A 239 5.30 -15.75 4.72
CA THR A 239 4.81 -16.28 5.99
C THR A 239 5.29 -15.38 7.12
N LEU A 240 4.36 -14.85 7.87
CA LEU A 240 4.61 -14.08 9.08
C LEU A 240 4.36 -14.95 10.31
N LYS A 241 5.20 -14.81 11.32
CA LYS A 241 5.05 -15.42 12.65
C LYS A 241 4.88 -14.32 13.70
N ALA A 242 4.00 -14.55 14.67
CA ALA A 242 3.84 -13.66 15.80
C ALA A 242 5.19 -13.43 16.52
N ASN A 243 5.49 -12.17 16.81
CA ASN A 243 6.63 -11.80 17.64
C ASN A 243 6.22 -11.90 19.11
N GLU A 244 6.58 -13.00 19.76
CA GLU A 244 6.22 -13.25 21.17
C GLU A 244 6.83 -12.21 22.10
N LYS A 245 7.97 -11.62 21.71
CA LYS A 245 8.69 -10.59 22.47
C LYS A 245 8.25 -9.17 22.11
N TYR A 246 7.17 -9.03 21.31
CA TYR A 246 6.69 -7.71 20.93
C TYR A 246 6.47 -6.81 22.15
N TRP A 247 7.10 -5.66 22.14
CA TRP A 247 7.10 -4.69 23.24
C TRP A 247 5.75 -3.97 23.41
N GLY A 248 5.00 -3.82 22.29
CA GLY A 248 3.76 -3.06 22.27
C GLY A 248 2.57 -3.80 22.88
N LYS A 249 1.49 -3.04 23.14
CA LYS A 249 0.26 -3.57 23.77
C LYS A 249 -0.56 -4.44 22.82
N ASN A 250 -0.51 -4.16 21.51
CA ASN A 250 -1.32 -4.83 20.49
C ASN A 250 -0.59 -6.06 19.94
N LYS A 251 -0.39 -7.07 20.79
CA LYS A 251 0.25 -8.32 20.38
C LYS A 251 -0.53 -9.05 19.29
N ALA A 252 0.18 -9.73 18.42
CA ALA A 252 -0.41 -10.62 17.42
C ALA A 252 -1.31 -11.67 18.09
N LYS A 253 -2.54 -11.82 17.59
CA LYS A 253 -3.51 -12.78 18.10
C LYS A 253 -3.49 -14.09 17.31
N THR A 254 -3.16 -14.03 16.04
CA THR A 254 -2.99 -15.18 15.15
C THR A 254 -1.51 -15.54 15.08
N PRO A 255 -1.08 -16.71 15.52
CA PRO A 255 0.33 -17.10 15.54
C PRO A 255 1.01 -17.08 14.18
N THR A 256 0.30 -17.45 13.12
CA THR A 256 0.85 -17.51 11.76
C THR A 256 -0.07 -16.84 10.76
N VAL A 257 0.47 -15.94 9.96
CA VAL A 257 -0.21 -15.34 8.82
C VAL A 257 0.54 -15.72 7.54
N VAL A 258 -0.17 -16.35 6.60
CA VAL A 258 0.37 -16.67 5.27
C VAL A 258 -0.25 -15.73 4.26
N VAL A 259 0.58 -14.98 3.55
CA VAL A 259 0.14 -14.16 2.42
C VAL A 259 0.45 -14.91 1.14
N LYS A 260 -0.57 -15.24 0.36
CA LYS A 260 -0.45 -15.83 -0.98
C LYS A 260 -0.72 -14.75 -2.04
N TYR A 261 0.08 -14.73 -3.09
CA TYR A 261 -0.10 -13.78 -4.18
C TYR A 261 -0.88 -14.41 -5.33
N LEU A 262 -2.05 -13.85 -5.62
CA LEU A 262 -3.00 -14.35 -6.60
C LEU A 262 -3.28 -13.24 -7.62
N ALA A 263 -2.52 -13.23 -8.72
CA ALA A 263 -2.60 -12.19 -9.74
C ALA A 263 -3.88 -12.26 -10.58
N ASP A 264 -4.42 -13.46 -10.79
CA ASP A 264 -5.67 -13.69 -11.51
C ASP A 264 -6.88 -13.59 -10.58
N ASP A 265 -7.83 -12.75 -10.95
CA ASP A 265 -9.01 -12.46 -10.14
C ASP A 265 -9.94 -13.68 -9.95
N ASN A 266 -10.06 -14.55 -10.97
CA ASN A 266 -10.90 -15.74 -10.88
C ASN A 266 -10.23 -16.82 -10.00
N ALA A 267 -8.92 -16.99 -10.14
CA ALA A 267 -8.16 -17.88 -9.27
C ALA A 267 -8.25 -17.43 -7.80
N ALA A 268 -8.18 -16.11 -7.55
CA ALA A 268 -8.32 -15.54 -6.20
C ALA A 268 -9.72 -15.80 -5.61
N VAL A 269 -10.78 -15.60 -6.40
CA VAL A 269 -12.17 -15.90 -6.01
C VAL A 269 -12.35 -17.40 -5.72
N ASN A 270 -11.78 -18.27 -6.56
CA ASN A 270 -11.87 -19.71 -6.35
C ASN A 270 -11.10 -20.16 -5.10
N ALA A 271 -9.93 -19.59 -4.83
CA ALA A 271 -9.16 -19.85 -3.62
C ALA A 271 -9.93 -19.45 -2.35
N LEU A 272 -10.70 -18.36 -2.38
CA LEU A 272 -11.58 -17.99 -1.26
C LEU A 272 -12.75 -18.95 -1.11
N LYS A 273 -13.37 -19.40 -2.21
CA LYS A 273 -14.49 -20.35 -2.20
C LYS A 273 -14.07 -21.74 -1.70
N SER A 274 -12.88 -22.21 -2.09
CA SER A 274 -12.31 -23.51 -1.64
C SER A 274 -11.81 -23.48 -0.19
N GLY A 275 -11.59 -22.29 0.38
CA GLY A 275 -11.00 -22.12 1.70
C GLY A 275 -9.46 -22.13 1.72
N ASP A 276 -8.82 -22.11 0.55
CA ASP A 276 -7.35 -21.98 0.42
C ASP A 276 -6.83 -20.65 0.93
N VAL A 277 -7.68 -19.63 0.90
CA VAL A 277 -7.50 -18.35 1.59
C VAL A 277 -8.75 -18.02 2.40
N GLN A 278 -8.58 -17.41 3.55
CA GLN A 278 -9.67 -16.96 4.43
C GLN A 278 -10.02 -15.49 4.23
N VAL A 279 -9.08 -14.73 3.69
CA VAL A 279 -9.23 -13.30 3.38
C VAL A 279 -8.74 -13.05 1.97
N LEU A 280 -9.50 -12.26 1.20
CA LEU A 280 -9.11 -11.83 -0.14
C LEU A 280 -9.20 -10.32 -0.24
N ALA A 281 -8.12 -9.69 -0.70
CA ALA A 281 -8.05 -8.24 -0.87
C ALA A 281 -6.99 -7.82 -1.92
N PRO A 282 -7.25 -6.77 -2.67
CA PRO A 282 -8.56 -6.16 -2.88
C PRO A 282 -9.46 -7.06 -3.75
N ILE A 283 -10.76 -6.85 -3.68
CA ILE A 283 -11.73 -7.48 -4.55
C ILE A 283 -12.58 -6.39 -5.22
N THR A 284 -12.87 -6.53 -6.52
CA THR A 284 -13.75 -5.59 -7.22
C THR A 284 -15.20 -5.82 -6.84
N GLU A 285 -16.05 -4.79 -6.99
CA GLU A 285 -17.47 -4.88 -6.67
C GLU A 285 -18.14 -6.07 -7.38
N ASN A 286 -17.89 -6.22 -8.68
CA ASN A 286 -18.47 -7.31 -9.49
C ASN A 286 -18.05 -8.71 -9.01
N LEU A 287 -16.81 -8.85 -8.53
CA LEU A 287 -16.31 -10.12 -8.00
C LEU A 287 -16.76 -10.38 -6.57
N ALA A 288 -17.13 -9.32 -5.83
CA ALA A 288 -17.62 -9.41 -4.46
C ALA A 288 -19.10 -9.82 -4.40
N GLU A 289 -19.87 -9.59 -5.46
CA GLU A 289 -21.31 -9.79 -5.48
C GLU A 289 -21.77 -11.21 -5.06
N PRO A 290 -21.15 -12.31 -5.55
CA PRO A 290 -21.50 -13.65 -5.10
C PRO A 290 -21.28 -13.90 -3.59
N PHE A 291 -20.38 -13.15 -2.97
CA PHE A 291 -20.07 -13.26 -1.54
C PHE A 291 -21.02 -12.42 -0.68
N LYS A 292 -21.56 -11.33 -1.23
CA LYS A 292 -22.58 -10.52 -0.55
C LYS A 292 -23.90 -11.28 -0.40
N SER A 293 -24.27 -12.09 -1.39
CA SER A 293 -25.48 -12.89 -1.37
C SER A 293 -25.43 -14.07 -0.37
N ASP A 294 -24.23 -14.53 0.02
CA ASP A 294 -24.01 -15.60 1.02
C ASP A 294 -23.40 -15.01 2.31
N SER A 295 -24.15 -14.12 2.95
CA SER A 295 -23.71 -13.42 4.17
C SER A 295 -23.57 -14.34 5.39
N ALA A 296 -24.13 -15.57 5.35
CA ALA A 296 -23.94 -16.57 6.39
C ALA A 296 -22.51 -17.12 6.40
N LYS A 297 -21.86 -17.17 5.23
CA LYS A 297 -20.50 -17.72 5.07
C LYS A 297 -19.44 -16.64 4.90
N TYR A 298 -19.77 -15.51 4.27
CA TYR A 298 -18.81 -14.48 3.92
C TYR A 298 -19.16 -13.12 4.49
N THR A 299 -18.15 -12.37 4.87
CA THR A 299 -18.27 -10.96 5.22
C THR A 299 -17.58 -10.11 4.17
N VAL A 300 -18.33 -9.28 3.44
CA VAL A 300 -17.80 -8.31 2.50
C VAL A 300 -17.75 -6.94 3.15
N LYS A 301 -16.55 -6.34 3.21
CA LYS A 301 -16.36 -5.00 3.76
C LYS A 301 -15.78 -4.09 2.68
N ALA A 302 -16.43 -2.95 2.46
CA ALA A 302 -15.89 -1.85 1.69
C ALA A 302 -15.44 -0.74 2.65
N GLY A 303 -14.30 -0.17 2.39
CA GLY A 303 -13.75 0.95 3.16
C GLY A 303 -13.44 2.13 2.24
N ASN A 304 -13.35 3.32 2.81
CA ASN A 304 -12.83 4.47 2.07
C ASN A 304 -11.32 4.27 1.87
N GLY A 305 -10.89 4.29 0.59
CA GLY A 305 -9.49 4.31 0.21
C GLY A 305 -8.95 5.73 0.07
N THR A 306 -7.64 5.88 0.07
CA THR A 306 -6.94 7.14 -0.25
C THR A 306 -6.60 7.27 -1.72
N ASP A 307 -6.86 6.23 -2.51
CA ASP A 307 -6.63 6.25 -3.95
C ASP A 307 -7.66 7.09 -4.68
N LYS A 308 -7.17 7.75 -5.70
CA LYS A 308 -7.98 8.61 -6.53
C LYS A 308 -7.67 8.40 -8.00
N PHE A 309 -8.70 8.51 -8.81
CA PHE A 309 -8.57 8.60 -10.25
C PHE A 309 -8.58 10.05 -10.65
N VAL A 310 -7.51 10.46 -11.33
CA VAL A 310 -7.37 11.83 -11.81
C VAL A 310 -7.14 11.84 -13.30
N LEU A 311 -7.77 12.80 -13.99
CA LEU A 311 -7.47 13.12 -15.36
C LEU A 311 -6.47 14.27 -15.39
N GLY A 312 -5.22 13.96 -15.69
CA GLY A 312 -4.16 14.95 -15.86
C GLY A 312 -4.18 15.58 -17.23
N PHE A 313 -4.04 16.90 -17.31
CA PHE A 313 -3.92 17.65 -18.55
C PHE A 313 -2.50 18.18 -18.73
N ASN A 314 -1.88 17.87 -19.87
CA ASN A 314 -0.67 18.58 -20.27
C ASN A 314 -1.03 20.01 -20.72
N ASN A 315 -0.78 21.00 -19.88
CA ASN A 315 -1.06 22.40 -20.13
C ASN A 315 0.19 23.23 -20.47
N ALA A 316 1.29 22.60 -20.82
CA ALA A 316 2.50 23.28 -21.30
C ALA A 316 2.21 24.13 -22.55
N SER A 317 3.01 25.16 -22.77
CA SER A 317 2.94 25.99 -23.97
C SER A 317 3.11 25.10 -25.23
N GLY A 318 2.25 25.26 -26.23
CA GLY A 318 2.22 24.41 -27.44
C GLY A 318 1.32 23.18 -27.34
N SER A 319 0.84 22.80 -26.16
CA SER A 319 -0.19 21.78 -26.03
C SER A 319 -1.56 22.33 -26.43
N LYS A 320 -2.36 21.53 -27.14
CA LYS A 320 -3.79 21.86 -27.39
C LYS A 320 -4.59 22.05 -26.11
N LEU A 321 -4.14 21.46 -25.00
CA LEU A 321 -4.74 21.57 -23.68
C LEU A 321 -4.19 22.76 -22.85
N ALA A 322 -3.32 23.59 -23.41
CA ALA A 322 -2.90 24.86 -22.80
C ALA A 322 -4.07 25.85 -22.63
N ASP A 323 -5.05 25.81 -23.54
CA ASP A 323 -6.26 26.63 -23.44
C ASP A 323 -7.15 26.12 -22.29
N LYS A 324 -7.41 26.99 -21.31
CA LYS A 324 -8.26 26.71 -20.15
C LYS A 324 -9.67 26.30 -20.56
N ARG A 325 -10.21 26.88 -21.64
CA ARG A 325 -11.59 26.63 -22.12
C ARG A 325 -11.73 25.17 -22.58
N ILE A 326 -10.71 24.63 -23.26
CA ILE A 326 -10.71 23.23 -23.70
C ILE A 326 -10.71 22.29 -22.48
N ARG A 327 -9.88 22.55 -21.47
CA ARG A 327 -9.85 21.77 -20.24
C ARG A 327 -11.19 21.83 -19.50
N GLN A 328 -11.83 23.00 -19.45
CA GLN A 328 -13.15 23.16 -18.85
C GLN A 328 -14.23 22.42 -19.65
N ALA A 329 -14.20 22.47 -20.97
CA ALA A 329 -15.14 21.73 -21.81
C ALA A 329 -15.04 20.19 -21.55
N ILE A 330 -13.83 19.65 -21.50
CA ILE A 330 -13.62 18.24 -21.17
C ILE A 330 -14.17 17.91 -19.77
N ARG A 331 -13.94 18.77 -18.78
CA ARG A 331 -14.47 18.58 -17.43
C ARG A 331 -16.00 18.54 -17.41
N TYR A 332 -16.67 19.41 -18.16
CA TYR A 332 -18.14 19.42 -18.24
C TYR A 332 -18.71 18.26 -19.04
N ALA A 333 -17.95 17.68 -19.96
CA ALA A 333 -18.35 16.52 -20.74
C ALA A 333 -18.30 15.19 -19.95
N ILE A 334 -17.64 15.16 -18.79
CA ILE A 334 -17.51 13.94 -17.98
C ILE A 334 -18.70 13.81 -17.04
N ASN A 335 -19.49 12.77 -17.24
CA ASN A 335 -20.54 12.37 -16.30
C ASN A 335 -19.94 11.52 -15.18
N HIS A 336 -19.63 12.13 -14.04
CA HIS A 336 -19.01 11.43 -12.90
C HIS A 336 -19.90 10.29 -12.38
N LYS A 337 -21.21 10.44 -12.40
CA LYS A 337 -22.15 9.40 -11.94
C LYS A 337 -22.09 8.13 -12.80
N GLU A 338 -22.07 8.30 -14.11
CA GLU A 338 -21.94 7.18 -15.05
C GLU A 338 -20.56 6.53 -14.97
N LEU A 339 -19.51 7.35 -14.82
CA LEU A 339 -18.15 6.84 -14.62
C LEU A 339 -18.04 6.00 -13.34
N ILE A 340 -18.60 6.45 -12.23
CA ILE A 340 -18.65 5.71 -10.97
C ILE A 340 -19.44 4.41 -11.15
N ALA A 341 -20.63 4.47 -11.79
CA ALA A 341 -21.47 3.30 -12.06
C ALA A 341 -20.74 2.26 -12.92
N SER A 342 -20.04 2.70 -13.99
CA SER A 342 -19.27 1.79 -14.86
C SER A 342 -18.13 1.07 -14.15
N ARG A 343 -17.70 1.58 -12.99
CA ARG A 343 -16.65 1.01 -12.13
C ARG A 343 -17.18 0.16 -10.99
N GLY A 344 -18.48 -0.08 -10.93
CA GLY A 344 -19.12 -0.88 -9.89
C GLY A 344 -19.81 -0.08 -8.79
N GLY A 345 -19.80 1.26 -8.86
CA GLY A 345 -20.60 2.12 -7.99
C GLY A 345 -20.03 2.40 -6.59
N ALA A 346 -18.90 1.78 -6.22
CA ALA A 346 -18.29 1.95 -4.89
C ALA A 346 -17.45 3.23 -4.74
N ASP A 347 -17.03 3.83 -5.86
CA ASP A 347 -16.23 5.06 -5.85
C ASP A 347 -17.07 6.28 -5.43
N LYS A 348 -16.40 7.32 -4.93
CA LYS A 348 -17.03 8.60 -4.58
C LYS A 348 -16.46 9.72 -5.45
N ALA A 349 -17.32 10.61 -5.92
CA ALA A 349 -16.87 11.83 -6.58
C ALA A 349 -16.16 12.72 -5.57
N LEU A 350 -14.97 13.20 -5.93
CA LEU A 350 -14.19 14.13 -5.10
C LEU A 350 -14.54 15.57 -5.49
N GLY A 351 -14.61 16.45 -4.50
CA GLY A 351 -14.79 17.89 -4.69
C GLY A 351 -13.49 18.62 -5.08
N GLY A 352 -12.34 17.96 -4.95
CA GLY A 352 -11.01 18.49 -5.22
C GLY A 352 -9.98 17.41 -5.51
N PRO A 353 -8.70 17.76 -5.67
CA PRO A 353 -7.62 16.81 -5.96
C PRO A 353 -7.23 15.93 -4.77
N LEU A 354 -7.70 16.27 -3.59
CA LEU A 354 -7.47 15.51 -2.35
C LEU A 354 -8.78 14.87 -1.89
N PRO A 355 -8.70 13.65 -1.31
CA PRO A 355 -9.87 12.96 -0.77
C PRO A 355 -10.47 13.65 0.46
#